data_d5624281d97a56a231d931296f807b23
#
_entry.id   d5624281d97a56a231d931296f807b23
#
_cell.length_a   1.000
_cell.length_b   1.000
_cell.length_c   1.000
_cell.angle_alpha   90.00
_cell.angle_beta   90.00
_cell.angle_gamma   90.00
#
_symmetry.space_group_name_H-M   'P 1'
#
loop_
_entity.id
_entity.type
_entity.pdbx_description
1 polymer ?
#
loop_
_entity_poly.entity_id
_entity_poly.type
_entity_poly.pdbx_seq_one_letter_code
_entity_poly.pdbx_strand_id
1 'polypeptide(L)'
;MMSNPKQTIQSGRAVLGIEFGSTRIKAVLIDENNAPIAQGAHEWENRYEGRLWTYSIDDIWNGLQDCYADLRKNVKEQYDEEITTLAAIGISAMMHGYMAFGKDENILVPFRTWRNTNTGKAAAELSKLFNFNIPLRWSISHVYQAIIDGESHIKDINFLTTLAGYVHWKLTGKRVLGIGDASGMLPIDSATNDYDATMVEKFDNLIASKDLGWKILDILPKVLLAGENAGTLTEKGAKLLDQSGNLQAGIPLCPPEGDAGTGMVATNAVRQRTGNVSAGTSSFSMIVLEKPLSRPYEAIDMVTTPCGSPVAMVHCNNCTSDLNAWVSLFKEYANLLGVDVNMGDVFSKLYNHALEGDADCGGLIAYNYFSGEPITGLQEGRPMFVRSAGDKFNLANFIRTNLYAAVAVLKIGNDVLFKDEHVEVDRITGHGGLFKTPGVGQRILAAAINSPISVMETAGEGGAWGIALLAGYMVNNDEKLSLADYLDKCVFAGNKGVEIAPTAEEVAGFDTYIEGYKAGLAIEQSAVANKK
;
A
#
# COMPACT_ATOMS: atom_id res chain seq x y z
N MET A 1 -33.46 2.75 4.63
CA MET A 1 -33.62 3.90 5.54
C MET A 1 -32.25 4.55 5.63
N MET A 2 -32.15 5.89 5.61
CA MET A 2 -30.88 6.54 5.90
C MET A 2 -30.48 6.20 7.34
N SER A 3 -29.25 5.74 7.56
CA SER A 3 -28.75 5.53 8.93
C SER A 3 -28.71 6.87 9.66
N ASN A 4 -28.95 6.84 10.96
CA ASN A 4 -28.75 8.01 11.80
C ASN A 4 -27.41 7.84 12.52
N PRO A 5 -26.33 8.54 12.13
CA PRO A 5 -25.00 8.37 12.73
C PRO A 5 -25.02 8.48 14.26
N LYS A 6 -25.79 9.43 14.81
CA LYS A 6 -25.95 9.57 16.26
C LYS A 6 -26.50 8.30 16.91
N GLN A 7 -27.53 7.71 16.34
CA GLN A 7 -28.13 6.47 16.84
C GLN A 7 -27.19 5.27 16.70
N THR A 8 -26.42 5.20 15.59
CA THR A 8 -25.40 4.18 15.37
C THR A 8 -24.34 4.19 16.46
N ILE A 9 -23.83 5.39 16.83
CA ILE A 9 -22.86 5.57 17.90
C ILE A 9 -23.46 5.19 19.25
N GLN A 10 -24.64 5.72 19.61
CA GLN A 10 -25.32 5.43 20.87
C GLN A 10 -25.59 3.96 21.10
N SER A 11 -25.93 3.23 20.03
CA SER A 11 -26.23 1.78 20.11
C SER A 11 -25.00 0.88 20.02
N GLY A 12 -23.77 1.46 19.86
CA GLY A 12 -22.53 0.69 19.72
C GLY A 12 -22.43 -0.11 18.43
N ARG A 13 -23.17 0.28 17.39
CA ARG A 13 -23.16 -0.41 16.09
C ARG A 13 -22.14 0.15 15.10
N ALA A 14 -21.48 1.25 15.47
CA ALA A 14 -20.40 1.80 14.66
C ALA A 14 -19.19 0.86 14.63
N VAL A 15 -18.47 0.86 13.51
CA VAL A 15 -17.25 0.06 13.31
C VAL A 15 -16.07 1.00 13.12
N LEU A 16 -14.95 0.71 13.78
CA LEU A 16 -13.74 1.53 13.77
C LEU A 16 -12.64 0.86 12.97
N GLY A 17 -12.07 1.56 11.99
CA GLY A 17 -10.81 1.20 11.33
C GLY A 17 -9.72 2.19 11.69
N ILE A 18 -8.52 1.68 12.01
CA ILE A 18 -7.32 2.49 12.28
C ILE A 18 -6.20 2.02 11.38
N GLU A 19 -5.58 2.94 10.66
CA GLU A 19 -4.44 2.70 9.78
C GLU A 19 -3.22 3.50 10.21
N PHE A 20 -2.09 2.81 10.33
CA PHE A 20 -0.77 3.40 10.55
C PHE A 20 -0.05 3.56 9.20
N GLY A 21 -0.37 4.64 8.48
CA GLY A 21 0.32 5.00 7.24
C GLY A 21 1.71 5.60 7.51
N SER A 22 2.54 5.75 6.47
CA SER A 22 3.93 6.21 6.62
C SER A 22 4.10 7.65 7.11
N THR A 23 3.09 8.51 6.95
CA THR A 23 3.15 9.93 7.37
C THR A 23 1.99 10.35 8.27
N ARG A 24 1.01 9.46 8.42
CA ARG A 24 -0.21 9.75 9.17
C ARG A 24 -0.80 8.46 9.74
N ILE A 25 -1.26 8.52 10.99
CA ILE A 25 -2.21 7.55 11.55
C ILE A 25 -3.60 8.11 11.30
N LYS A 26 -4.50 7.32 10.74
CA LYS A 26 -5.88 7.71 10.44
C LYS A 26 -6.87 6.73 11.08
N ALA A 27 -7.90 7.27 11.72
CA ALA A 27 -9.04 6.51 12.23
C ALA A 27 -10.30 6.90 11.46
N VAL A 28 -11.09 5.91 11.06
CA VAL A 28 -12.37 6.09 10.38
C VAL A 28 -13.45 5.31 11.10
N LEU A 29 -14.52 5.99 11.49
CA LEU A 29 -15.71 5.39 12.07
C LEU A 29 -16.77 5.27 10.96
N ILE A 30 -17.33 4.07 10.77
CA ILE A 30 -18.37 3.81 9.78
C ILE A 30 -19.68 3.38 10.43
N ASP A 31 -20.78 3.63 9.75
CA ASP A 31 -22.11 3.17 10.13
C ASP A 31 -22.44 1.77 9.58
N GLU A 32 -23.67 1.29 9.82
CA GLU A 32 -24.15 -0.02 9.37
C GLU A 32 -24.29 -0.12 7.84
N ASN A 33 -24.25 1.01 7.11
CA ASN A 33 -24.25 1.06 5.64
C ASN A 33 -22.83 1.20 5.08
N ASN A 34 -21.79 1.02 5.92
CA ASN A 34 -20.38 1.16 5.58
C ASN A 34 -19.96 2.59 5.20
N ALA A 35 -20.80 3.59 5.48
CA ALA A 35 -20.51 4.99 5.20
C ALA A 35 -19.63 5.61 6.32
N PRO A 36 -18.56 6.36 5.99
CA PRO A 36 -17.80 7.12 6.97
C PRO A 36 -18.69 8.15 7.67
N ILE A 37 -18.67 8.17 9.01
CA ILE A 37 -19.45 9.10 9.84
C ILE A 37 -18.58 10.03 10.68
N ALA A 38 -17.34 9.62 11.00
CA ALA A 38 -16.35 10.48 11.66
C ALA A 38 -14.94 9.99 11.35
N GLN A 39 -13.97 10.88 11.52
CA GLN A 39 -12.56 10.60 11.30
C GLN A 39 -11.71 11.23 12.39
N GLY A 40 -10.52 10.67 12.63
CA GLY A 40 -9.46 11.26 13.42
C GLY A 40 -8.12 11.03 12.75
N ALA A 41 -7.12 11.87 13.06
CA ALA A 41 -5.81 11.75 12.46
C ALA A 41 -4.71 12.22 13.41
N HIS A 42 -3.51 11.68 13.18
CA HIS A 42 -2.26 12.13 13.79
C HIS A 42 -1.15 12.10 12.75
N GLU A 43 -0.42 13.18 12.59
CA GLU A 43 0.73 13.25 11.69
C GLU A 43 1.99 12.81 12.41
N TRP A 44 2.79 11.93 11.79
CA TRP A 44 4.05 11.45 12.34
C TRP A 44 5.10 11.26 11.25
N GLU A 45 6.35 11.05 11.64
CA GLU A 45 7.47 10.91 10.71
C GLU A 45 8.25 9.63 10.91
N ASN A 46 8.64 9.01 9.78
CA ASN A 46 9.62 7.93 9.74
C ASN A 46 11.03 8.54 9.91
N ARG A 47 11.69 8.23 11.02
CA ARG A 47 13.01 8.77 11.36
C ARG A 47 14.14 7.89 10.87
N TYR A 48 15.24 8.49 10.47
CA TYR A 48 16.46 7.79 10.11
C TYR A 48 17.47 7.87 11.26
N GLU A 49 17.51 6.82 12.08
CA GLU A 49 18.33 6.75 13.29
C GLU A 49 19.21 5.50 13.26
N GLY A 50 20.48 5.62 13.65
CA GLY A 50 21.41 4.48 13.65
C GLY A 50 21.52 3.75 12.30
N ARG A 51 21.36 4.46 11.18
CA ARG A 51 21.34 3.93 9.82
C ARG A 51 20.10 3.08 9.48
N LEU A 52 19.01 3.23 10.24
CA LEU A 52 17.73 2.54 10.04
C LEU A 52 16.58 3.54 9.97
N TRP A 53 15.64 3.27 9.09
CA TRP A 53 14.33 3.92 9.08
C TRP A 53 13.43 3.27 10.12
N THR A 54 12.95 4.05 11.08
CA THR A 54 12.25 3.54 12.27
C THR A 54 11.17 4.49 12.77
N TYR A 55 10.29 3.96 13.61
CA TYR A 55 9.43 4.69 14.56
C TYR A 55 9.69 4.10 15.95
N SER A 56 9.70 4.95 16.98
CA SER A 56 9.80 4.45 18.36
C SER A 56 8.48 3.81 18.81
N ILE A 57 8.55 2.95 19.82
CA ILE A 57 7.37 2.38 20.47
C ILE A 57 6.47 3.49 21.05
N ASP A 58 7.07 4.53 21.60
CA ASP A 58 6.35 5.67 22.17
C ASP A 58 5.61 6.46 21.06
N ASP A 59 6.22 6.67 19.89
CA ASP A 59 5.55 7.32 18.76
C ASP A 59 4.32 6.54 18.29
N ILE A 60 4.42 5.20 18.27
CA ILE A 60 3.30 4.32 17.87
C ILE A 60 2.11 4.53 18.82
N TRP A 61 2.36 4.48 20.14
CA TRP A 61 1.27 4.58 21.12
C TRP A 61 0.76 6.00 21.29
N ASN A 62 1.63 6.99 21.37
CA ASN A 62 1.22 8.39 21.45
C ASN A 62 0.42 8.81 20.21
N GLY A 63 0.88 8.41 19.04
CA GLY A 63 0.18 8.70 17.79
C GLY A 63 -1.18 8.01 17.68
N LEU A 64 -1.30 6.74 18.11
CA LEU A 64 -2.58 6.05 18.18
C LEU A 64 -3.58 6.74 19.11
N GLN A 65 -3.11 7.09 20.32
CA GLN A 65 -3.93 7.73 21.35
C GLN A 65 -4.40 9.11 20.91
N ASP A 66 -3.53 9.89 20.29
CA ASP A 66 -3.85 11.22 19.76
C ASP A 66 -4.85 11.13 18.59
N CYS A 67 -4.63 10.20 17.67
CA CYS A 67 -5.56 9.93 16.56
C CYS A 67 -6.95 9.52 17.06
N TYR A 68 -7.03 8.65 18.08
CA TYR A 68 -8.30 8.25 18.66
C TYR A 68 -8.97 9.38 19.45
N ALA A 69 -8.19 10.20 20.15
CA ALA A 69 -8.70 11.37 20.85
C ALA A 69 -9.28 12.41 19.86
N ASP A 70 -8.62 12.64 18.71
CA ASP A 70 -9.12 13.50 17.64
C ASP A 70 -10.44 12.95 17.05
N LEU A 71 -10.54 11.64 16.80
CA LEU A 71 -11.79 10.99 16.39
C LEU A 71 -12.91 11.24 17.41
N ARG A 72 -12.65 11.02 18.69
CA ARG A 72 -13.65 11.25 19.76
C ARG A 72 -14.10 12.70 19.82
N LYS A 73 -13.18 13.64 19.68
CA LYS A 73 -13.47 15.06 19.61
C LYS A 73 -14.41 15.36 18.44
N ASN A 74 -14.11 14.84 17.26
CA ASN A 74 -14.94 15.03 16.06
C ASN A 74 -16.33 14.41 16.21
N VAL A 75 -16.45 13.25 16.84
CA VAL A 75 -17.76 12.63 17.20
C VAL A 75 -18.54 13.52 18.17
N LYS A 76 -17.89 14.06 19.19
CA LYS A 76 -18.53 14.94 20.16
C LYS A 76 -19.02 16.24 19.52
N GLU A 77 -18.21 16.85 18.67
CA GLU A 77 -18.55 18.10 17.97
C GLU A 77 -19.69 17.92 16.95
N GLN A 78 -19.70 16.80 16.21
CA GLN A 78 -20.69 16.57 15.14
C GLN A 78 -22.02 16.02 15.65
N TYR A 79 -22.00 15.16 16.68
CA TYR A 79 -23.18 14.38 17.11
C TYR A 79 -23.57 14.61 18.57
N ASP A 80 -22.73 15.31 19.36
CA ASP A 80 -22.86 15.44 20.81
C ASP A 80 -22.95 14.07 21.52
N GLU A 81 -22.09 13.12 21.11
CA GLU A 81 -22.05 11.74 21.61
C GLU A 81 -20.63 11.36 22.06
N GLU A 82 -20.55 10.29 22.86
CA GLU A 82 -19.30 9.66 23.29
C GLU A 82 -19.23 8.23 22.75
N ILE A 83 -18.02 7.81 22.34
CA ILE A 83 -17.77 6.41 21.94
C ILE A 83 -17.49 5.60 23.20
N THR A 84 -18.45 4.76 23.60
CA THR A 84 -18.31 3.87 24.77
C THR A 84 -18.15 2.41 24.39
N THR A 85 -18.72 2.02 23.25
CA THR A 85 -18.58 0.68 22.68
C THR A 85 -18.71 0.77 21.16
N LEU A 86 -18.30 -0.31 20.47
CA LEU A 86 -18.27 -0.44 19.01
C LEU A 86 -18.70 -1.85 18.62
N ALA A 87 -19.21 -2.03 17.41
CA ALA A 87 -19.53 -3.36 16.87
C ALA A 87 -18.26 -4.15 16.58
N ALA A 88 -17.23 -3.51 16.05
CA ALA A 88 -15.92 -4.12 15.79
C ALA A 88 -14.83 -3.05 15.63
N ILE A 89 -13.57 -3.48 15.76
CA ILE A 89 -12.38 -2.68 15.46
C ILE A 89 -11.49 -3.43 14.47
N GLY A 90 -10.87 -2.69 13.54
CA GLY A 90 -9.82 -3.18 12.64
C GLY A 90 -8.55 -2.35 12.76
N ILE A 91 -7.40 -3.02 12.69
CA ILE A 91 -6.07 -2.39 12.69
C ILE A 91 -5.37 -2.69 11.37
N SER A 92 -4.94 -1.64 10.68
CA SER A 92 -4.10 -1.71 9.50
C SER A 92 -2.82 -0.93 9.71
N ALA A 93 -1.75 -1.33 9.04
CA ALA A 93 -0.50 -0.57 9.06
C ALA A 93 0.25 -0.70 7.74
N MET A 94 1.26 0.17 7.54
CA MET A 94 2.24 -0.03 6.50
C MET A 94 2.75 -1.46 6.53
N MET A 95 2.71 -2.13 5.40
CA MET A 95 3.04 -3.54 5.25
C MET A 95 4.55 -3.79 5.43
N HIS A 96 4.92 -5.03 5.72
CA HIS A 96 6.31 -5.49 5.87
C HIS A 96 7.02 -4.99 7.13
N GLY A 97 8.35 -5.08 7.13
CA GLY A 97 9.19 -4.63 8.23
C GLY A 97 9.53 -5.73 9.23
N TYR A 98 10.19 -5.34 10.32
CA TYR A 98 10.77 -6.27 11.27
C TYR A 98 10.61 -5.75 12.71
N MET A 99 9.75 -6.38 13.47
CA MET A 99 9.55 -6.14 14.91
C MET A 99 9.77 -7.46 15.67
N ALA A 100 10.94 -7.61 16.28
CA ALA A 100 11.33 -8.82 17.02
C ALA A 100 11.21 -8.60 18.52
N PHE A 101 10.55 -9.51 19.21
CA PHE A 101 10.26 -9.45 20.65
C PHE A 101 10.84 -10.65 21.39
N GLY A 102 11.36 -10.41 22.60
CA GLY A 102 11.82 -11.43 23.53
C GLY A 102 10.67 -12.09 24.31
N LYS A 103 11.02 -13.04 25.18
CA LYS A 103 10.08 -13.73 26.08
C LYS A 103 9.40 -12.79 27.08
N ASP A 104 10.05 -11.70 27.44
CA ASP A 104 9.55 -10.63 28.30
C ASP A 104 8.66 -9.61 27.57
N GLU A 105 8.36 -9.87 26.29
CA GLU A 105 7.58 -9.01 25.40
C GLU A 105 8.20 -7.64 25.08
N ASN A 106 9.46 -7.42 25.43
CA ASN A 106 10.21 -6.23 25.03
C ASN A 106 10.73 -6.36 23.60
N ILE A 107 10.76 -5.23 22.88
CA ILE A 107 11.37 -5.19 21.55
C ILE A 107 12.89 -5.38 21.69
N LEU A 108 13.47 -6.28 20.92
CA LEU A 108 14.87 -6.65 21.00
C LEU A 108 15.80 -5.69 20.25
N VAL A 109 15.30 -5.12 19.18
CA VAL A 109 16.01 -4.15 18.31
C VAL A 109 15.03 -3.09 17.83
N PRO A 110 15.49 -1.90 17.38
CA PRO A 110 14.61 -0.90 16.81
C PRO A 110 13.75 -1.46 15.68
N PHE A 111 12.51 -1.01 15.57
CA PHE A 111 11.62 -1.37 14.46
C PHE A 111 12.28 -1.01 13.12
N ARG A 112 12.42 -1.97 12.21
CA ARG A 112 12.91 -1.76 10.85
C ARG A 112 11.70 -1.68 9.92
N THR A 113 11.43 -0.49 9.39
CA THR A 113 10.27 -0.27 8.50
C THR A 113 10.55 -0.80 7.09
N TRP A 114 9.54 -0.83 6.24
CA TRP A 114 9.63 -1.22 4.83
C TRP A 114 10.67 -0.43 4.01
N ARG A 115 11.08 0.75 4.49
CA ARG A 115 12.10 1.59 3.84
C ARG A 115 13.53 1.06 3.99
N ASN A 116 13.75 0.09 4.89
CA ASN A 116 15.05 -0.52 5.06
C ASN A 116 15.29 -1.59 3.99
N THR A 117 16.31 -1.40 3.19
CA THR A 117 16.68 -2.26 2.04
C THR A 117 18.07 -2.87 2.18
N ASN A 118 18.62 -2.89 3.40
CA ASN A 118 19.95 -3.42 3.72
C ASN A 118 20.00 -4.96 3.85
N THR A 119 19.08 -5.67 3.19
CA THR A 119 18.89 -7.12 3.24
C THR A 119 19.23 -7.83 1.92
N GLY A 120 20.03 -7.19 1.06
CA GLY A 120 20.25 -7.65 -0.31
C GLY A 120 20.83 -9.07 -0.41
N LYS A 121 21.77 -9.44 0.48
CA LYS A 121 22.34 -10.78 0.50
C LYS A 121 21.30 -11.82 0.89
N ALA A 122 20.55 -11.57 1.95
CA ALA A 122 19.49 -12.47 2.41
C ALA A 122 18.41 -12.66 1.35
N ALA A 123 17.91 -11.56 0.78
CA ALA A 123 16.87 -11.60 -0.24
C ALA A 123 17.31 -12.42 -1.48
N ALA A 124 18.53 -12.22 -1.96
CA ALA A 124 19.05 -12.96 -3.12
C ALA A 124 19.20 -14.48 -2.82
N GLU A 125 19.75 -14.84 -1.65
CA GLU A 125 19.90 -16.24 -1.25
C GLU A 125 18.54 -16.93 -1.06
N LEU A 126 17.58 -16.26 -0.41
CA LEU A 126 16.23 -16.79 -0.18
C LEU A 126 15.45 -16.91 -1.50
N SER A 127 15.52 -15.91 -2.39
CA SER A 127 14.84 -15.98 -3.69
C SER A 127 15.31 -17.18 -4.50
N LYS A 128 16.62 -17.44 -4.51
CA LYS A 128 17.18 -18.62 -5.17
C LYS A 128 16.75 -19.92 -4.49
N LEU A 129 16.79 -19.98 -3.15
CA LEU A 129 16.44 -21.19 -2.37
C LEU A 129 14.97 -21.58 -2.57
N PHE A 130 14.08 -20.58 -2.54
CA PHE A 130 12.64 -20.79 -2.63
C PHE A 130 12.15 -20.92 -4.08
N ASN A 131 12.93 -20.47 -5.06
CA ASN A 131 12.49 -20.23 -6.43
C ASN A 131 11.25 -19.30 -6.44
N PHE A 132 11.34 -18.21 -5.66
CA PHE A 132 10.27 -17.24 -5.42
C PHE A 132 10.93 -15.87 -5.19
N ASN A 133 10.36 -14.78 -5.71
CA ASN A 133 10.92 -13.45 -5.47
C ASN A 133 10.70 -13.05 -4.01
N ILE A 134 11.79 -12.86 -3.26
CA ILE A 134 11.77 -12.39 -1.87
C ILE A 134 12.29 -10.94 -1.84
N PRO A 135 11.42 -9.95 -1.68
CA PRO A 135 11.80 -8.54 -1.64
C PRO A 135 12.68 -8.18 -0.45
N LEU A 136 13.50 -7.13 -0.61
CA LEU A 136 14.41 -6.64 0.43
C LEU A 136 13.71 -6.26 1.73
N ARG A 137 12.48 -5.75 1.64
CA ARG A 137 11.70 -5.20 2.75
C ARG A 137 10.89 -6.22 3.55
N TRP A 138 10.84 -7.48 3.09
CA TRP A 138 10.06 -8.53 3.76
C TRP A 138 10.69 -8.95 5.10
N SER A 139 9.85 -9.36 6.06
CA SER A 139 10.30 -9.76 7.39
C SER A 139 11.32 -10.89 7.37
N ILE A 140 11.11 -11.89 6.49
CA ILE A 140 12.04 -13.02 6.34
C ILE A 140 13.43 -12.58 5.82
N SER A 141 13.48 -11.56 4.95
CA SER A 141 14.76 -10.98 4.50
C SER A 141 15.51 -10.34 5.66
N HIS A 142 14.83 -9.63 6.54
CA HIS A 142 15.43 -9.01 7.73
C HIS A 142 15.90 -10.05 8.74
N VAL A 143 15.08 -11.09 9.02
CA VAL A 143 15.48 -12.21 9.90
C VAL A 143 16.76 -12.87 9.38
N TYR A 144 16.76 -13.24 8.11
CA TYR A 144 17.91 -13.97 7.56
C TYR A 144 19.14 -13.07 7.43
N GLN A 145 18.98 -11.80 7.10
CA GLN A 145 20.10 -10.85 7.10
C GLN A 145 20.71 -10.69 8.50
N ALA A 146 19.90 -10.59 9.52
CA ALA A 146 20.37 -10.51 10.91
C ALA A 146 21.12 -11.80 11.35
N ILE A 147 20.69 -12.98 10.85
CA ILE A 147 21.40 -14.25 11.06
C ILE A 147 22.75 -14.24 10.33
N ILE A 148 22.80 -13.77 9.07
CA ILE A 148 24.04 -13.65 8.30
C ILE A 148 25.03 -12.71 8.99
N ASP A 149 24.56 -11.58 9.49
CA ASP A 149 25.37 -10.55 10.14
C ASP A 149 25.75 -10.93 11.59
N GLY A 150 25.19 -12.02 12.14
CA GLY A 150 25.47 -12.50 13.49
C GLY A 150 24.97 -11.56 14.58
N GLU A 151 23.85 -10.89 14.35
CA GLU A 151 23.25 -9.97 15.33
C GLU A 151 22.88 -10.73 16.62
N SER A 152 23.21 -10.17 17.78
CA SER A 152 23.13 -10.86 19.07
C SER A 152 21.70 -11.25 19.48
N HIS A 153 20.70 -10.47 19.08
CA HIS A 153 19.30 -10.65 19.47
C HIS A 153 18.61 -11.89 18.84
N ILE A 154 19.20 -12.47 17.80
CA ILE A 154 18.57 -13.54 17.01
C ILE A 154 18.17 -14.75 17.87
N LYS A 155 19.00 -15.12 18.86
CA LYS A 155 18.71 -16.27 19.73
C LYS A 155 17.58 -15.99 20.74
N ASP A 156 17.29 -14.71 21.00
CA ASP A 156 16.32 -14.28 22.00
C ASP A 156 14.93 -14.04 21.39
N ILE A 157 14.77 -14.18 20.07
CA ILE A 157 13.48 -13.97 19.41
C ILE A 157 12.47 -15.01 19.90
N ASN A 158 11.35 -14.51 20.45
CA ASN A 158 10.20 -15.30 20.84
C ASN A 158 8.96 -15.00 20.01
N PHE A 159 8.92 -13.81 19.40
CA PHE A 159 7.84 -13.41 18.50
C PHE A 159 8.34 -12.38 17.50
N LEU A 160 7.98 -12.58 16.25
CA LEU A 160 8.26 -11.69 15.12
C LEU A 160 6.93 -11.29 14.49
N THR A 161 6.74 -10.00 14.24
CA THR A 161 5.50 -9.51 13.63
C THR A 161 5.72 -8.18 12.88
N THR A 162 4.65 -7.71 12.22
CA THR A 162 4.54 -6.39 11.59
C THR A 162 3.98 -5.37 12.57
N LEU A 163 3.90 -4.10 12.15
CA LEU A 163 3.30 -3.04 12.97
C LEU A 163 1.82 -3.30 13.26
N ALA A 164 1.04 -3.74 12.25
CA ALA A 164 -0.38 -4.07 12.45
C ALA A 164 -0.55 -5.21 13.46
N GLY A 165 0.23 -6.27 13.32
CA GLY A 165 0.21 -7.39 14.26
C GLY A 165 0.66 -7.01 15.67
N TYR A 166 1.65 -6.12 15.81
CA TYR A 166 2.09 -5.61 17.11
C TYR A 166 1.01 -4.83 17.84
N VAL A 167 0.37 -3.88 17.17
CA VAL A 167 -0.71 -3.07 17.77
C VAL A 167 -1.89 -3.97 18.14
N HIS A 168 -2.31 -4.84 17.24
CA HIS A 168 -3.38 -5.81 17.50
C HIS A 168 -3.08 -6.71 18.70
N TRP A 169 -1.87 -7.26 18.76
CA TRP A 169 -1.45 -8.10 19.89
C TRP A 169 -1.55 -7.37 21.22
N LYS A 170 -1.09 -6.13 21.30
CA LYS A 170 -1.14 -5.35 22.56
C LYS A 170 -2.57 -4.98 22.96
N LEU A 171 -3.49 -4.82 21.99
CA LEU A 171 -4.91 -4.54 22.26
C LEU A 171 -5.69 -5.81 22.69
N THR A 172 -5.35 -6.97 22.13
CA THR A 172 -6.14 -8.20 22.30
C THR A 172 -5.44 -9.31 23.08
N GLY A 173 -4.13 -9.26 23.21
CA GLY A 173 -3.30 -10.35 23.72
C GLY A 173 -3.12 -11.51 22.70
N LYS A 174 -3.62 -11.41 21.45
CA LYS A 174 -3.53 -12.45 20.43
C LYS A 174 -2.42 -12.18 19.43
N ARG A 175 -1.55 -13.18 19.21
CA ARG A 175 -0.44 -13.16 18.25
C ARG A 175 -0.90 -13.71 16.89
N VAL A 176 -1.70 -12.94 16.18
CA VAL A 176 -2.31 -13.30 14.89
C VAL A 176 -2.05 -12.21 13.86
N LEU A 177 -2.18 -12.54 12.58
CA LEU A 177 -2.04 -11.61 11.47
C LEU A 177 -3.00 -11.99 10.35
N GLY A 178 -3.56 -11.03 9.66
CA GLY A 178 -4.32 -11.26 8.45
C GLY A 178 -3.43 -11.80 7.33
N ILE A 179 -3.97 -12.66 6.50
CA ILE A 179 -3.21 -13.36 5.45
C ILE A 179 -2.55 -12.40 4.46
N GLY A 180 -3.18 -11.25 4.18
CA GLY A 180 -2.61 -10.22 3.30
C GLY A 180 -1.30 -9.68 3.85
N ASP A 181 -1.25 -9.31 5.13
CA ASP A 181 -0.03 -8.80 5.78
C ASP A 181 0.98 -9.92 6.03
N ALA A 182 0.53 -11.12 6.41
CA ALA A 182 1.38 -12.30 6.60
C ALA A 182 2.13 -12.68 5.33
N SER A 183 1.52 -12.50 4.15
CA SER A 183 2.16 -12.74 2.84
C SER A 183 3.39 -11.85 2.59
N GLY A 184 3.50 -10.72 3.28
CA GLY A 184 4.69 -9.85 3.27
C GLY A 184 5.73 -10.20 4.33
N MET A 185 5.47 -11.20 5.17
CA MET A 185 6.46 -11.74 6.12
C MET A 185 7.19 -12.95 5.55
N LEU A 186 6.44 -13.92 5.03
CA LEU A 186 6.90 -15.16 4.41
C LEU A 186 5.88 -15.57 3.33
N PRO A 187 6.29 -16.24 2.23
CA PRO A 187 5.35 -16.66 1.20
C PRO A 187 4.20 -17.51 1.74
N ILE A 188 3.01 -17.25 1.18
CA ILE A 188 1.76 -17.96 1.49
C ILE A 188 1.48 -18.99 0.40
N ASP A 189 1.01 -20.17 0.80
CA ASP A 189 0.34 -21.12 -0.09
C ASP A 189 -1.16 -20.84 -0.12
N SER A 190 -1.66 -20.31 -1.23
CA SER A 190 -3.08 -19.99 -1.41
C SER A 190 -4.02 -21.22 -1.41
N ALA A 191 -3.48 -22.43 -1.52
CA ALA A 191 -4.28 -23.65 -1.40
C ALA A 191 -4.59 -24.00 0.05
N THR A 192 -3.66 -23.72 0.95
CA THR A 192 -3.82 -23.96 2.40
C THR A 192 -4.21 -22.73 3.18
N ASN A 193 -4.05 -21.53 2.60
CA ASN A 193 -4.22 -20.23 3.24
C ASN A 193 -3.32 -20.04 4.48
N ASP A 194 -2.11 -20.56 4.41
CA ASP A 194 -1.10 -20.45 5.47
C ASP A 194 0.29 -20.31 4.84
N TYR A 195 1.32 -20.11 5.66
CA TYR A 195 2.69 -20.07 5.20
C TYR A 195 3.07 -21.33 4.40
N ASP A 196 3.77 -21.14 3.26
CA ASP A 196 4.18 -22.25 2.40
C ASP A 196 5.09 -23.24 3.16
N ALA A 197 4.56 -24.44 3.41
CA ALA A 197 5.23 -25.45 4.21
C ALA A 197 6.58 -25.88 3.62
N THR A 198 6.71 -25.89 2.28
CA THR A 198 7.95 -26.24 1.60
C THR A 198 9.02 -25.16 1.81
N MET A 199 8.64 -23.91 1.76
CA MET A 199 9.56 -22.79 1.99
C MET A 199 9.94 -22.67 3.47
N VAL A 200 9.00 -22.93 4.38
CA VAL A 200 9.26 -23.08 5.82
C VAL A 200 10.33 -24.15 6.08
N GLU A 201 10.16 -25.36 5.54
CA GLU A 201 11.11 -26.45 5.70
C GLU A 201 12.49 -26.09 5.13
N LYS A 202 12.54 -25.50 3.94
CA LYS A 202 13.79 -25.05 3.32
C LYS A 202 14.51 -24.01 4.18
N PHE A 203 13.77 -23.04 4.76
CA PHE A 203 14.34 -22.03 5.63
C PHE A 203 14.89 -22.64 6.93
N ASP A 204 14.10 -23.48 7.61
CA ASP A 204 14.52 -24.14 8.84
C ASP A 204 15.79 -25.00 8.61
N ASN A 205 15.87 -25.69 7.48
CA ASN A 205 17.06 -26.45 7.10
C ASN A 205 18.27 -25.54 6.84
N LEU A 206 18.07 -24.37 6.20
CA LEU A 206 19.12 -23.39 5.94
C LEU A 206 19.77 -22.88 7.24
N ILE A 207 18.95 -22.62 8.26
CA ILE A 207 19.42 -22.07 9.53
C ILE A 207 19.78 -23.14 10.59
N ALA A 208 19.54 -24.42 10.33
CA ALA A 208 19.69 -25.51 11.32
C ALA A 208 21.06 -25.54 12.00
N SER A 209 22.13 -25.23 11.27
CA SER A 209 23.51 -25.20 11.82
C SER A 209 23.78 -24.02 12.77
N LYS A 210 22.86 -23.06 12.88
CA LYS A 210 23.01 -21.86 13.74
C LYS A 210 22.57 -22.12 15.18
N ASP A 211 21.85 -23.21 15.44
CA ASP A 211 21.35 -23.61 16.77
C ASP A 211 20.67 -22.43 17.51
N LEU A 212 19.61 -21.89 16.89
CA LEU A 212 18.92 -20.70 17.35
C LEU A 212 17.91 -20.98 18.48
N GLY A 213 17.55 -22.25 18.69
CA GLY A 213 16.58 -22.65 19.70
C GLY A 213 15.10 -22.45 19.29
N TRP A 214 14.84 -22.03 18.05
CA TRP A 214 13.53 -21.86 17.45
C TRP A 214 13.51 -22.24 15.97
N LYS A 215 12.34 -22.59 15.46
CA LYS A 215 12.01 -22.70 14.04
C LYS A 215 11.19 -21.49 13.61
N ILE A 216 11.15 -21.22 12.29
CA ILE A 216 10.49 -20.00 11.82
C ILE A 216 9.02 -19.90 12.25
N LEU A 217 8.26 -20.97 12.20
CA LEU A 217 6.85 -20.97 12.64
C LEU A 217 6.67 -20.79 14.15
N ASP A 218 7.68 -21.06 14.97
CA ASP A 218 7.60 -20.87 16.43
C ASP A 218 7.52 -19.38 16.78
N ILE A 219 8.03 -18.51 15.90
CA ILE A 219 8.15 -17.08 16.14
C ILE A 219 7.19 -16.23 15.29
N LEU A 220 6.57 -16.80 14.24
CA LEU A 220 5.63 -16.08 13.39
C LEU A 220 4.21 -16.02 14.00
N PRO A 221 3.39 -15.01 13.66
CA PRO A 221 1.98 -14.97 14.03
C PRO A 221 1.17 -16.05 13.32
N LYS A 222 0.08 -16.49 13.94
CA LYS A 222 -0.91 -17.34 13.27
C LYS A 222 -1.63 -16.55 12.19
N VAL A 223 -1.76 -17.12 10.99
CA VAL A 223 -2.48 -16.53 9.86
C VAL A 223 -4.00 -16.67 10.04
N LEU A 224 -4.74 -15.61 9.73
CA LEU A 224 -6.21 -15.60 9.73
C LEU A 224 -6.72 -14.98 8.41
N LEU A 225 -7.91 -15.41 7.99
CA LEU A 225 -8.61 -14.86 6.83
C LEU A 225 -9.57 -13.72 7.21
N ALA A 226 -9.88 -12.85 6.26
CA ALA A 226 -10.94 -11.87 6.40
C ALA A 226 -12.26 -12.54 6.82
N GLY A 227 -12.97 -11.94 7.79
CA GLY A 227 -14.21 -12.46 8.37
C GLY A 227 -13.99 -13.34 9.59
N GLU A 228 -12.77 -13.81 9.89
CA GLU A 228 -12.48 -14.51 11.14
C GLU A 228 -12.36 -13.52 12.31
N ASN A 229 -12.71 -14.00 13.51
CA ASN A 229 -12.55 -13.22 14.74
C ASN A 229 -11.12 -13.38 15.27
N ALA A 230 -10.38 -12.29 15.35
CA ALA A 230 -8.99 -12.26 15.80
C ALA A 230 -8.81 -12.01 17.31
N GLY A 231 -9.88 -12.02 18.06
CA GLY A 231 -9.91 -11.77 19.50
C GLY A 231 -10.76 -10.56 19.87
N THR A 232 -10.71 -10.18 21.14
CA THR A 232 -11.49 -9.06 21.66
C THR A 232 -10.60 -8.05 22.38
N LEU A 233 -10.99 -6.80 22.36
CA LEU A 233 -10.35 -5.72 23.09
C LEU A 233 -10.32 -6.05 24.60
N THR A 234 -9.14 -6.15 25.18
CA THR A 234 -8.97 -6.40 26.61
C THR A 234 -9.17 -5.12 27.41
N GLU A 235 -9.36 -5.22 28.74
CA GLU A 235 -9.39 -4.04 29.61
C GLU A 235 -8.10 -3.21 29.50
N LYS A 236 -6.93 -3.89 29.40
CA LYS A 236 -5.65 -3.24 29.18
C LYS A 236 -5.59 -2.56 27.80
N GLY A 237 -6.09 -3.24 26.77
CA GLY A 237 -6.16 -2.72 25.41
C GLY A 237 -7.07 -1.51 25.29
N ALA A 238 -8.24 -1.53 25.95
CA ALA A 238 -9.17 -0.41 25.99
C ALA A 238 -8.53 0.85 26.60
N LYS A 239 -7.84 0.70 27.75
CA LYS A 239 -7.09 1.78 28.39
C LYS A 239 -5.89 2.27 27.57
N LEU A 240 -5.29 1.37 26.80
CA LEU A 240 -4.16 1.71 25.93
C LEU A 240 -4.62 2.50 24.71
N LEU A 241 -5.80 2.20 24.15
CA LEU A 241 -6.39 2.92 23.01
C LEU A 241 -7.04 4.23 23.47
N ASP A 242 -7.86 4.18 24.50
CA ASP A 242 -8.63 5.33 25.02
C ASP A 242 -8.17 5.76 26.42
N GLN A 243 -7.38 6.82 26.48
CA GLN A 243 -6.89 7.39 27.73
C GLN A 243 -7.99 8.04 28.58
N SER A 244 -9.17 8.36 28.00
CA SER A 244 -10.30 8.88 28.80
C SER A 244 -10.95 7.80 29.65
N GLY A 245 -10.78 6.52 29.28
CA GLY A 245 -11.36 5.38 29.96
C GLY A 245 -12.84 5.14 29.66
N ASN A 246 -13.42 5.82 28.64
CA ASN A 246 -14.81 5.63 28.27
C ASN A 246 -15.05 4.36 27.44
N LEU A 247 -14.05 3.94 26.64
CA LEU A 247 -14.17 2.77 25.78
C LEU A 247 -14.15 1.47 26.61
N GLN A 248 -15.17 0.65 26.40
CA GLN A 248 -15.34 -0.62 27.09
C GLN A 248 -14.53 -1.76 26.44
N ALA A 249 -14.09 -2.72 27.23
CA ALA A 249 -13.51 -3.97 26.75
C ALA A 249 -14.58 -4.90 26.16
N GLY A 250 -14.13 -5.96 25.45
CA GLY A 250 -15.01 -7.00 24.89
C GLY A 250 -15.40 -6.77 23.43
N ILE A 251 -15.02 -5.65 22.83
CA ILE A 251 -15.28 -5.36 21.40
C ILE A 251 -14.45 -6.33 20.54
N PRO A 252 -15.04 -7.02 19.55
CA PRO A 252 -14.32 -7.94 18.68
C PRO A 252 -13.40 -7.17 17.72
N LEU A 253 -12.24 -7.78 17.38
CA LEU A 253 -11.33 -7.29 16.37
C LEU A 253 -11.25 -8.25 15.19
N CYS A 254 -11.24 -7.72 13.97
CA CYS A 254 -10.92 -8.49 12.78
C CYS A 254 -9.40 -8.74 12.68
N PRO A 255 -8.93 -9.68 11.81
CA PRO A 255 -7.51 -9.88 11.57
C PRO A 255 -6.83 -8.57 11.17
N PRO A 256 -5.69 -8.22 11.81
CA PRO A 256 -4.95 -7.02 11.44
C PRO A 256 -4.29 -7.20 10.07
N GLU A 257 -4.33 -6.17 9.21
CA GLU A 257 -3.90 -6.25 7.81
C GLU A 257 -2.88 -5.19 7.43
N GLY A 258 -2.17 -5.43 6.34
CA GLY A 258 -1.31 -4.45 5.70
C GLY A 258 -2.10 -3.42 4.88
N ASP A 259 -1.53 -2.22 4.72
CA ASP A 259 -2.11 -1.10 3.97
C ASP A 259 -2.40 -1.45 2.50
N ALA A 260 -1.61 -2.34 1.88
CA ALA A 260 -1.84 -2.83 0.53
C ALA A 260 -3.16 -3.62 0.42
N GLY A 261 -3.40 -4.58 1.33
CA GLY A 261 -4.63 -5.38 1.37
C GLY A 261 -5.86 -4.54 1.67
N THR A 262 -5.77 -3.63 2.65
CA THR A 262 -6.88 -2.73 2.98
C THR A 262 -7.15 -1.70 1.89
N GLY A 263 -6.13 -1.26 1.15
CA GLY A 263 -6.27 -0.45 -0.06
C GLY A 263 -7.04 -1.18 -1.17
N MET A 264 -6.81 -2.48 -1.35
CA MET A 264 -7.59 -3.30 -2.29
C MET A 264 -9.07 -3.39 -1.88
N VAL A 265 -9.35 -3.53 -0.58
CA VAL A 265 -10.73 -3.52 -0.05
C VAL A 265 -11.40 -2.18 -0.30
N ALA A 266 -10.73 -1.07 0.03
CA ALA A 266 -11.24 0.29 -0.15
C ALA A 266 -11.49 0.67 -1.63
N THR A 267 -10.90 -0.07 -2.56
CA THR A 267 -11.05 0.15 -4.01
C THR A 267 -11.86 -0.94 -4.71
N ASN A 268 -12.47 -1.85 -3.94
CA ASN A 268 -13.21 -3.02 -4.47
C ASN A 268 -12.39 -3.86 -5.46
N ALA A 269 -11.13 -4.12 -5.16
CA ALA A 269 -10.17 -4.80 -6.02
C ALA A 269 -9.67 -6.13 -5.42
N VAL A 270 -10.57 -6.92 -4.80
CA VAL A 270 -10.23 -8.20 -4.15
C VAL A 270 -10.67 -9.43 -4.95
N ARG A 271 -11.49 -9.23 -5.98
CA ARG A 271 -11.95 -10.31 -6.86
C ARG A 271 -10.86 -10.66 -7.88
N GLN A 272 -10.75 -11.93 -8.26
CA GLN A 272 -9.92 -12.33 -9.40
C GLN A 272 -10.24 -11.49 -10.63
N ARG A 273 -9.23 -11.20 -11.45
CA ARG A 273 -9.29 -10.34 -12.63
C ARG A 273 -9.64 -8.87 -12.32
N THR A 274 -9.46 -8.44 -11.07
CA THR A 274 -9.51 -7.03 -10.71
C THR A 274 -8.18 -6.58 -10.13
N GLY A 275 -7.97 -5.27 -10.10
CA GLY A 275 -6.78 -4.70 -9.49
C GLY A 275 -6.98 -3.25 -9.09
N ASN A 276 -5.99 -2.73 -8.38
CA ASN A 276 -5.90 -1.31 -8.12
C ASN A 276 -4.51 -0.76 -8.45
N VAL A 277 -4.46 0.54 -8.69
CA VAL A 277 -3.22 1.30 -8.85
C VAL A 277 -3.24 2.49 -7.90
N SER A 278 -2.24 2.53 -7.03
CA SER A 278 -1.94 3.72 -6.24
C SER A 278 -0.86 4.54 -6.94
N ALA A 279 -1.10 5.84 -7.16
CA ALA A 279 -0.13 6.73 -7.81
C ALA A 279 -0.02 8.05 -7.04
N GLY A 280 1.05 8.15 -6.25
CA GLY A 280 1.44 9.30 -5.44
C GLY A 280 2.92 9.63 -5.66
N THR A 281 3.70 9.80 -4.59
CA THR A 281 5.15 9.96 -4.63
C THR A 281 5.82 8.75 -5.30
N SER A 282 5.40 7.55 -4.91
CA SER A 282 5.66 6.27 -5.57
C SER A 282 4.40 5.75 -6.23
N SER A 283 4.49 4.66 -6.99
CA SER A 283 3.31 3.98 -7.53
C SER A 283 3.42 2.48 -7.36
N PHE A 284 2.26 1.82 -7.26
CA PHE A 284 2.19 0.38 -7.33
C PHE A 284 0.86 -0.05 -7.96
N SER A 285 0.90 -1.19 -8.63
CA SER A 285 -0.30 -1.92 -9.05
C SER A 285 -0.40 -3.24 -8.30
N MET A 286 -1.62 -3.65 -7.99
CA MET A 286 -1.93 -4.92 -7.38
C MET A 286 -3.02 -5.60 -8.21
N ILE A 287 -2.70 -6.73 -8.82
CA ILE A 287 -3.60 -7.47 -9.70
C ILE A 287 -3.90 -8.84 -9.08
N VAL A 288 -5.17 -9.15 -8.85
CA VAL A 288 -5.62 -10.44 -8.32
C VAL A 288 -5.61 -11.47 -9.42
N LEU A 289 -4.75 -12.47 -9.26
CA LEU A 289 -4.52 -13.51 -10.27
C LEU A 289 -5.53 -14.65 -10.17
N GLU A 290 -5.86 -15.26 -11.32
CA GLU A 290 -6.64 -16.50 -11.40
C GLU A 290 -5.77 -17.75 -11.20
N LYS A 291 -4.47 -17.65 -11.52
CA LYS A 291 -3.48 -18.74 -11.43
C LYS A 291 -2.12 -18.20 -11.02
N PRO A 292 -1.24 -19.03 -10.45
CA PRO A 292 0.15 -18.64 -10.19
C PRO A 292 0.88 -18.22 -11.47
N LEU A 293 1.90 -17.35 -11.32
CA LEU A 293 2.81 -17.00 -12.41
C LEU A 293 3.64 -18.23 -12.83
N SER A 294 4.07 -18.27 -14.08
CA SER A 294 4.84 -19.39 -14.66
C SER A 294 6.23 -19.55 -14.03
N ARG A 295 6.79 -18.45 -13.52
CA ARG A 295 8.10 -18.39 -12.85
C ARG A 295 8.15 -17.15 -11.93
N PRO A 296 9.14 -17.06 -11.02
CA PRO A 296 9.38 -15.82 -10.28
C PRO A 296 9.95 -14.73 -11.20
N TYR A 297 9.56 -13.48 -10.94
CA TYR A 297 10.05 -12.28 -11.61
C TYR A 297 10.52 -11.28 -10.55
N GLU A 298 11.71 -10.73 -10.71
CA GLU A 298 12.27 -9.73 -9.76
C GLU A 298 11.43 -8.44 -9.69
N ALA A 299 10.71 -8.11 -10.76
CA ALA A 299 9.85 -6.94 -10.84
C ALA A 299 8.48 -7.13 -10.17
N ILE A 300 8.15 -8.34 -9.71
CA ILE A 300 6.82 -8.68 -9.18
C ILE A 300 6.95 -9.28 -7.79
N ASP A 301 6.30 -8.66 -6.83
CA ASP A 301 6.14 -9.20 -5.49
C ASP A 301 4.81 -9.96 -5.42
N MET A 302 4.88 -11.22 -5.00
CA MET A 302 3.69 -12.04 -4.83
C MET A 302 3.18 -11.95 -3.40
N VAL A 303 2.02 -11.33 -3.22
CA VAL A 303 1.31 -11.21 -1.94
C VAL A 303 -0.10 -11.80 -2.07
N THR A 304 -0.97 -11.61 -1.09
CA THR A 304 -2.36 -12.10 -1.16
C THR A 304 -3.37 -10.98 -0.86
N THR A 305 -4.61 -11.18 -1.32
CA THR A 305 -5.75 -10.44 -0.79
C THR A 305 -6.02 -10.85 0.66
N PRO A 306 -6.82 -10.09 1.44
CA PRO A 306 -7.27 -10.52 2.78
C PRO A 306 -8.06 -11.85 2.82
N CYS A 307 -8.42 -12.41 1.65
CA CYS A 307 -9.07 -13.71 1.51
C CYS A 307 -8.12 -14.81 1.02
N GLY A 308 -6.82 -14.56 0.86
CA GLY A 308 -5.83 -15.54 0.41
C GLY A 308 -5.68 -15.70 -1.09
N SER A 309 -6.40 -14.96 -1.94
CA SER A 309 -6.19 -15.00 -3.39
C SER A 309 -4.84 -14.40 -3.75
N PRO A 310 -4.06 -15.02 -4.69
CA PRO A 310 -2.74 -14.52 -5.06
C PRO A 310 -2.85 -13.17 -5.77
N VAL A 311 -1.94 -12.28 -5.42
CA VAL A 311 -1.84 -10.93 -5.98
C VAL A 311 -0.43 -10.69 -6.50
N ALA A 312 -0.33 -10.25 -7.75
CA ALA A 312 0.91 -9.73 -8.31
C ALA A 312 1.00 -8.23 -8.05
N MET A 313 2.02 -7.81 -7.31
CA MET A 313 2.30 -6.41 -7.03
C MET A 313 3.52 -5.95 -7.82
N VAL A 314 3.36 -4.89 -8.60
CA VAL A 314 4.44 -4.15 -9.25
C VAL A 314 4.63 -2.85 -8.48
N HIS A 315 5.81 -2.62 -7.91
CA HIS A 315 6.12 -1.43 -7.10
C HIS A 315 7.21 -0.59 -7.76
N CYS A 316 6.93 0.71 -7.92
CA CYS A 316 7.85 1.71 -8.47
C CYS A 316 8.16 2.78 -7.42
N ASN A 317 9.43 3.07 -7.22
CA ASN A 317 9.87 4.06 -6.24
C ASN A 317 9.56 5.51 -6.66
N ASN A 318 9.43 5.76 -7.95
CA ASN A 318 9.29 7.08 -8.52
C ASN A 318 7.96 7.21 -9.29
N CYS A 319 7.17 8.26 -9.00
CA CYS A 319 5.95 8.56 -9.74
C CYS A 319 5.77 10.08 -9.91
N THR A 320 5.04 10.79 -9.04
CA THR A 320 4.66 12.19 -9.29
C THR A 320 5.63 13.23 -8.74
N SER A 321 6.71 12.86 -8.05
CA SER A 321 7.60 13.82 -7.37
C SER A 321 8.24 14.82 -8.33
N ASP A 322 8.77 14.36 -9.47
CA ASP A 322 9.37 15.23 -10.48
C ASP A 322 8.32 16.11 -11.18
N LEU A 323 7.18 15.53 -11.52
CA LEU A 323 6.04 16.25 -12.07
C LEU A 323 5.56 17.38 -11.13
N ASN A 324 5.52 17.13 -9.82
CA ASN A 324 5.19 18.15 -8.82
C ASN A 324 6.22 19.29 -8.79
N ALA A 325 7.51 18.98 -8.94
CA ALA A 325 8.56 20.00 -9.04
C ALA A 325 8.37 20.90 -10.25
N TRP A 326 8.08 20.33 -11.43
CA TRP A 326 7.76 21.09 -12.64
C TRP A 326 6.52 21.96 -12.48
N VAL A 327 5.44 21.45 -11.92
CA VAL A 327 4.21 22.22 -11.68
C VAL A 327 4.48 23.38 -10.72
N SER A 328 5.31 23.16 -9.68
CA SER A 328 5.72 24.21 -8.75
C SER A 328 6.51 25.32 -9.47
N LEU A 329 7.41 24.96 -10.38
CA LEU A 329 8.15 25.91 -11.21
C LEU A 329 7.22 26.80 -12.08
N PHE A 330 6.18 26.20 -12.68
CA PHE A 330 5.17 26.96 -13.43
C PHE A 330 4.36 27.91 -12.54
N LYS A 331 4.06 27.52 -11.29
CA LYS A 331 3.45 28.43 -10.31
C LYS A 331 4.37 29.59 -9.97
N GLU A 332 5.67 29.36 -9.74
CA GLU A 332 6.65 30.42 -9.50
C GLU A 332 6.70 31.39 -10.68
N TYR A 333 6.68 30.89 -11.91
CA TYR A 333 6.65 31.73 -13.11
C TYR A 333 5.36 32.58 -13.20
N ALA A 334 4.20 32.01 -12.89
CA ALA A 334 2.94 32.75 -12.85
C ALA A 334 2.99 33.89 -11.80
N ASN A 335 3.51 33.60 -10.60
CA ASN A 335 3.71 34.59 -9.56
C ASN A 335 4.68 35.73 -9.98
N LEU A 336 5.77 35.38 -10.70
CA LEU A 336 6.72 36.37 -11.26
C LEU A 336 6.03 37.33 -12.24
N LEU A 337 5.03 36.85 -12.98
CA LEU A 337 4.22 37.69 -13.88
C LEU A 337 3.09 38.44 -13.14
N GLY A 338 3.01 38.36 -11.82
CA GLY A 338 2.01 39.02 -11.01
C GLY A 338 0.63 38.32 -11.02
N VAL A 339 0.58 37.09 -11.46
CA VAL A 339 -0.65 36.26 -11.46
C VAL A 339 -0.65 35.38 -10.23
N ASP A 340 -1.54 35.66 -9.27
CA ASP A 340 -1.74 34.80 -8.10
C ASP A 340 -2.67 33.64 -8.46
N VAL A 341 -2.13 32.41 -8.34
CA VAL A 341 -2.86 31.16 -8.65
C VAL A 341 -2.67 30.14 -7.52
N ASN A 342 -3.73 29.43 -7.15
CA ASN A 342 -3.59 28.34 -6.23
C ASN A 342 -2.98 27.10 -6.94
N MET A 343 -2.33 26.23 -6.18
CA MET A 343 -1.64 25.06 -6.73
C MET A 343 -2.59 24.09 -7.44
N GLY A 344 -3.80 23.89 -6.92
CA GLY A 344 -4.81 23.02 -7.52
C GLY A 344 -5.22 23.47 -8.93
N ASP A 345 -5.36 24.78 -9.15
CA ASP A 345 -5.67 25.34 -10.47
C ASP A 345 -4.51 25.14 -11.44
N VAL A 346 -3.26 25.31 -10.99
CA VAL A 346 -2.08 25.06 -11.82
C VAL A 346 -2.04 23.60 -12.26
N PHE A 347 -2.20 22.64 -11.34
CA PHE A 347 -2.31 21.21 -11.68
C PHE A 347 -3.42 20.96 -12.68
N SER A 348 -4.64 21.42 -12.38
CA SER A 348 -5.79 21.18 -13.24
C SER A 348 -5.60 21.71 -14.65
N LYS A 349 -5.10 22.94 -14.80
CA LYS A 349 -4.88 23.57 -16.11
C LYS A 349 -3.76 22.86 -16.90
N LEU A 350 -2.63 22.58 -16.27
CA LEU A 350 -1.50 21.93 -16.95
C LEU A 350 -1.84 20.49 -17.34
N TYR A 351 -2.49 19.74 -16.47
CA TYR A 351 -2.87 18.35 -16.73
C TYR A 351 -3.90 18.25 -17.86
N ASN A 352 -4.94 19.08 -17.85
CA ASN A 352 -5.92 19.09 -18.95
C ASN A 352 -5.28 19.53 -20.27
N HIS A 353 -4.38 20.54 -20.24
CA HIS A 353 -3.65 20.98 -21.44
C HIS A 353 -2.74 19.88 -22.01
N ALA A 354 -2.18 19.00 -21.17
CA ALA A 354 -1.39 17.86 -21.64
C ALA A 354 -2.15 16.90 -22.56
N LEU A 355 -3.49 16.83 -22.43
CA LEU A 355 -4.32 15.99 -23.30
C LEU A 355 -4.41 16.51 -24.73
N GLU A 356 -4.06 17.78 -24.99
CA GLU A 356 -3.96 18.38 -26.32
C GLU A 356 -2.64 18.06 -27.04
N GLY A 357 -1.67 17.48 -26.33
CA GLY A 357 -0.38 17.08 -26.88
C GLY A 357 -0.47 15.88 -27.82
N ASP A 358 0.60 15.69 -28.59
CA ASP A 358 0.74 14.49 -29.46
C ASP A 358 0.69 13.22 -28.62
N ALA A 359 0.09 12.16 -29.12
CA ALA A 359 -0.12 10.90 -28.37
C ALA A 359 1.21 10.23 -27.96
N ASP A 360 2.30 10.46 -28.69
CA ASP A 360 3.66 10.00 -28.42
C ASP A 360 4.53 11.05 -27.71
N CYS A 361 3.92 12.11 -27.17
CA CYS A 361 4.60 13.26 -26.56
C CYS A 361 5.49 14.07 -27.53
N GLY A 362 5.30 13.92 -28.84
CA GLY A 362 6.09 14.62 -29.87
C GLY A 362 7.58 14.28 -29.86
N GLY A 363 7.94 13.08 -29.42
CA GLY A 363 9.33 12.58 -29.33
C GLY A 363 10.05 12.93 -28.01
N LEU A 364 9.43 13.69 -27.11
CA LEU A 364 10.03 14.08 -25.84
C LEU A 364 10.09 12.92 -24.86
N ILE A 365 11.18 12.80 -24.09
CA ILE A 365 11.37 11.78 -23.05
C ILE A 365 11.69 12.45 -21.71
N ALA A 366 11.11 11.94 -20.63
CA ALA A 366 11.49 12.35 -19.28
C ALA A 366 11.76 11.11 -18.41
N TYR A 367 12.75 11.22 -17.53
CA TYR A 367 13.08 10.26 -16.48
C TYR A 367 12.86 10.95 -15.14
N ASN A 368 11.94 10.43 -14.34
CA ASN A 368 11.49 11.03 -13.08
C ASN A 368 12.19 10.43 -11.85
N TYR A 369 13.39 9.88 -12.00
CA TYR A 369 14.08 9.10 -10.98
C TYR A 369 14.76 9.99 -9.92
N PHE A 370 14.08 10.24 -8.81
CA PHE A 370 14.69 10.82 -7.60
C PHE A 370 15.45 9.79 -6.78
N SER A 371 15.13 8.51 -6.94
CA SER A 371 15.77 7.38 -6.27
C SER A 371 16.01 6.25 -7.26
N GLY A 372 16.69 5.20 -6.81
CA GLY A 372 16.86 3.99 -7.59
C GLY A 372 15.51 3.37 -7.98
N GLU A 373 15.52 2.61 -9.09
CA GLU A 373 14.33 1.97 -9.64
C GLU A 373 14.63 0.51 -10.02
N PRO A 374 14.28 -0.44 -9.14
CA PRO A 374 14.64 -1.86 -9.32
C PRO A 374 14.16 -2.46 -10.65
N ILE A 375 12.95 -2.11 -11.09
CA ILE A 375 12.35 -2.63 -12.34
C ILE A 375 13.22 -2.30 -13.56
N THR A 376 13.92 -1.16 -13.54
CA THR A 376 14.84 -0.76 -14.61
C THR A 376 16.31 -0.97 -14.27
N GLY A 377 16.61 -1.67 -13.16
CA GLY A 377 17.97 -2.05 -12.74
C GLY A 377 18.83 -0.90 -12.21
N LEU A 378 18.23 0.24 -11.85
CA LEU A 378 18.92 1.42 -11.36
C LEU A 378 18.97 1.45 -9.82
N GLN A 379 20.17 1.60 -9.25
CA GLN A 379 20.37 1.70 -7.79
C GLN A 379 20.18 3.13 -7.27
N GLU A 380 20.42 4.12 -8.10
CA GLU A 380 20.21 5.55 -7.85
C GLU A 380 19.48 6.17 -9.02
N GLY A 381 18.95 7.38 -8.87
CA GLY A 381 18.27 8.11 -9.91
C GLY A 381 18.79 9.53 -10.10
N ARG A 382 18.50 10.10 -11.26
CA ARG A 382 18.77 11.49 -11.61
C ARG A 382 17.68 12.01 -12.54
N PRO A 383 16.72 12.84 -12.07
CA PRO A 383 15.64 13.34 -12.91
C PRO A 383 16.20 14.07 -14.13
N MET A 384 15.70 13.75 -15.32
CA MET A 384 16.17 14.32 -16.58
C MET A 384 15.04 14.53 -17.56
N PHE A 385 15.17 15.58 -18.37
CA PHE A 385 14.36 15.81 -19.55
C PHE A 385 15.24 15.77 -20.80
N VAL A 386 14.88 14.94 -21.77
CA VAL A 386 15.67 14.66 -22.98
C VAL A 386 14.85 15.00 -24.21
N ARG A 387 15.47 15.69 -25.18
CA ARG A 387 14.86 15.98 -26.47
C ARG A 387 15.90 16.06 -27.58
N SER A 388 15.46 15.77 -28.80
CA SER A 388 16.23 15.94 -30.02
C SER A 388 15.80 17.21 -30.77
N ALA A 389 16.60 17.65 -31.72
CA ALA A 389 16.32 18.90 -32.47
C ALA A 389 15.03 18.87 -33.29
N GLY A 390 14.57 17.67 -33.66
CA GLY A 390 13.34 17.45 -34.45
C GLY A 390 12.08 17.26 -33.61
N ASP A 391 12.19 17.17 -32.30
CA ASP A 391 11.05 16.88 -31.41
C ASP A 391 10.12 18.10 -31.29
N LYS A 392 8.84 17.86 -31.10
CA LYS A 392 7.83 18.92 -30.98
C LYS A 392 7.78 19.43 -29.54
N PHE A 393 8.67 20.37 -29.22
CA PHE A 393 8.76 20.97 -27.88
C PHE A 393 7.74 22.10 -27.70
N ASN A 394 6.63 21.79 -27.03
CA ASN A 394 5.62 22.73 -26.58
C ASN A 394 5.11 22.34 -25.19
N LEU A 395 4.29 23.20 -24.56
CA LEU A 395 3.84 22.99 -23.18
C LEU A 395 2.98 21.72 -23.03
N ALA A 396 2.09 21.45 -23.99
CA ALA A 396 1.22 20.27 -23.94
C ALA A 396 2.03 18.97 -23.97
N ASN A 397 2.98 18.85 -24.92
CA ASN A 397 3.88 17.69 -25.01
C ASN A 397 4.81 17.58 -23.80
N PHE A 398 5.32 18.73 -23.30
CA PHE A 398 6.18 18.75 -22.12
C PHE A 398 5.47 18.18 -20.88
N ILE A 399 4.24 18.62 -20.60
CA ILE A 399 3.49 18.12 -19.44
C ILE A 399 3.06 16.65 -19.68
N ARG A 400 2.66 16.31 -20.91
CA ARG A 400 2.28 14.93 -21.25
C ARG A 400 3.42 13.95 -21.05
N THR A 401 4.65 14.28 -21.47
CA THR A 401 5.81 13.40 -21.26
C THR A 401 6.14 13.21 -19.78
N ASN A 402 5.95 14.22 -18.94
CA ASN A 402 6.13 14.08 -17.49
C ASN A 402 5.03 13.25 -16.83
N LEU A 403 3.77 13.32 -17.33
CA LEU A 403 2.69 12.42 -16.92
C LEU A 403 2.98 10.97 -17.36
N TYR A 404 3.51 10.78 -18.57
CA TYR A 404 3.89 9.45 -19.06
C TYR A 404 5.06 8.88 -18.25
N ALA A 405 6.08 9.69 -17.94
CA ALA A 405 7.20 9.28 -17.08
C ALA A 405 6.74 8.78 -15.71
N ALA A 406 5.70 9.41 -15.13
CA ALA A 406 5.16 9.02 -13.84
C ALA A 406 4.59 7.59 -13.81
N VAL A 407 4.19 7.03 -14.96
CA VAL A 407 3.63 5.67 -15.07
C VAL A 407 4.45 4.73 -15.96
N ALA A 408 5.56 5.21 -16.55
CA ALA A 408 6.37 4.44 -17.50
C ALA A 408 6.95 3.16 -16.88
N VAL A 409 7.52 3.26 -15.68
CA VAL A 409 8.09 2.09 -14.99
C VAL A 409 7.00 1.11 -14.56
N LEU A 410 5.86 1.62 -14.09
CA LEU A 410 4.69 0.78 -13.76
C LEU A 410 4.20 0.01 -15.00
N LYS A 411 4.20 0.66 -16.18
CA LYS A 411 3.92 0.00 -17.47
C LYS A 411 4.91 -1.12 -17.75
N ILE A 412 6.22 -0.88 -17.58
CA ILE A 412 7.26 -1.89 -17.83
C ILE A 412 7.04 -3.12 -16.93
N GLY A 413 6.77 -2.93 -15.65
CA GLY A 413 6.49 -4.02 -14.73
C GLY A 413 5.19 -4.76 -15.04
N ASN A 414 4.11 -4.03 -15.37
CA ASN A 414 2.83 -4.66 -15.74
C ASN A 414 2.87 -5.38 -17.10
N ASP A 415 3.76 -5.00 -18.02
CA ASP A 415 3.92 -5.73 -19.28
C ASP A 415 4.31 -7.19 -19.06
N VAL A 416 5.03 -7.51 -17.98
CA VAL A 416 5.31 -8.90 -17.58
C VAL A 416 4.01 -9.65 -17.33
N LEU A 417 3.04 -9.05 -16.62
CA LEU A 417 1.76 -9.68 -16.33
C LEU A 417 0.90 -9.83 -17.59
N PHE A 418 0.76 -8.75 -18.36
CA PHE A 418 -0.19 -8.72 -19.48
C PHE A 418 0.35 -9.34 -20.77
N LYS A 419 1.65 -9.20 -21.06
CA LYS A 419 2.27 -9.68 -22.30
C LYS A 419 2.93 -11.05 -22.13
N ASP A 420 3.68 -11.29 -21.03
CA ASP A 420 4.42 -12.53 -20.85
C ASP A 420 3.55 -13.61 -20.19
N GLU A 421 2.82 -13.26 -19.13
CA GLU A 421 1.97 -14.17 -18.35
C GLU A 421 0.52 -14.24 -18.85
N HIS A 422 0.13 -13.36 -19.78
CA HIS A 422 -1.23 -13.28 -20.34
C HIS A 422 -2.32 -13.18 -19.27
N VAL A 423 -2.05 -12.37 -18.23
CA VAL A 423 -3.02 -12.08 -17.17
C VAL A 423 -4.15 -11.24 -17.75
N GLU A 424 -5.38 -11.69 -17.58
CA GLU A 424 -6.57 -10.95 -17.97
C GLU A 424 -7.10 -10.13 -16.78
N VAL A 425 -7.56 -8.91 -17.05
CA VAL A 425 -8.11 -7.99 -16.05
C VAL A 425 -9.40 -7.38 -16.56
N ASP A 426 -10.47 -7.48 -15.76
CA ASP A 426 -11.78 -6.92 -16.08
C ASP A 426 -11.93 -5.48 -15.59
N ARG A 427 -11.26 -5.11 -14.49
CA ARG A 427 -11.35 -3.77 -13.89
C ARG A 427 -10.09 -3.42 -13.12
N ILE A 428 -9.61 -2.19 -13.30
CA ILE A 428 -8.55 -1.59 -12.48
C ILE A 428 -9.08 -0.28 -11.87
N THR A 429 -8.91 -0.12 -10.56
CA THR A 429 -9.30 1.09 -9.83
C THR A 429 -8.08 1.92 -9.51
N GLY A 430 -8.04 3.18 -9.97
CA GLY A 430 -6.98 4.14 -9.68
C GLY A 430 -7.28 4.98 -8.45
N HIS A 431 -6.26 5.27 -7.63
CA HIS A 431 -6.34 6.22 -6.54
C HIS A 431 -4.99 6.92 -6.29
N GLY A 432 -5.01 7.98 -5.47
CA GLY A 432 -3.81 8.77 -5.15
C GLY A 432 -3.71 10.10 -5.91
N GLY A 433 -2.58 10.79 -5.74
CA GLY A 433 -2.40 12.17 -6.20
C GLY A 433 -2.57 12.39 -7.70
N LEU A 434 -2.14 11.43 -8.52
CA LEU A 434 -2.25 11.50 -9.98
C LEU A 434 -3.71 11.60 -10.47
N PHE A 435 -4.64 11.02 -9.72
CA PHE A 435 -6.08 10.97 -10.08
C PHE A 435 -6.90 12.16 -9.54
N LYS A 436 -6.29 13.10 -8.81
CA LYS A 436 -7.00 14.28 -8.27
C LYS A 436 -7.52 15.22 -9.36
N THR A 437 -6.86 15.28 -10.53
CA THR A 437 -7.41 15.98 -11.70
C THR A 437 -8.31 15.01 -12.46
N PRO A 438 -9.64 15.22 -12.48
CA PRO A 438 -10.58 14.28 -13.06
C PRO A 438 -10.24 13.94 -14.52
N GLY A 439 -10.24 12.66 -14.85
CA GLY A 439 -10.07 12.13 -16.20
C GLY A 439 -8.63 12.06 -16.70
N VAL A 440 -7.71 12.91 -16.24
CA VAL A 440 -6.35 12.98 -16.84
C VAL A 440 -5.52 11.76 -16.44
N GLY A 441 -5.28 11.55 -15.13
CA GLY A 441 -4.51 10.39 -14.64
C GLY A 441 -5.11 9.06 -15.13
N GLN A 442 -6.45 8.99 -15.23
CA GLN A 442 -7.15 7.81 -15.75
C GLN A 442 -6.79 7.54 -17.22
N ARG A 443 -6.84 8.55 -18.11
CA ARG A 443 -6.48 8.40 -19.52
C ARG A 443 -5.04 7.99 -19.72
N ILE A 444 -4.12 8.64 -18.98
CA ILE A 444 -2.69 8.33 -19.05
C ILE A 444 -2.43 6.88 -18.64
N LEU A 445 -2.98 6.45 -17.52
CA LEU A 445 -2.81 5.08 -17.04
C LEU A 445 -3.52 4.06 -17.95
N ALA A 446 -4.74 4.38 -18.40
CA ALA A 446 -5.49 3.52 -19.33
C ALA A 446 -4.71 3.27 -20.61
N ALA A 447 -4.10 4.32 -21.19
CA ALA A 447 -3.22 4.20 -22.36
C ALA A 447 -1.98 3.33 -22.06
N ALA A 448 -1.35 3.55 -20.91
CA ALA A 448 -0.15 2.80 -20.50
C ALA A 448 -0.39 1.30 -20.39
N ILE A 449 -1.49 0.87 -19.79
CA ILE A 449 -1.76 -0.56 -19.51
C ILE A 449 -2.79 -1.19 -20.46
N ASN A 450 -3.30 -0.42 -21.43
CA ASN A 450 -4.31 -0.84 -22.40
C ASN A 450 -5.55 -1.48 -21.72
N SER A 451 -6.05 -0.85 -20.67
CA SER A 451 -7.22 -1.32 -19.91
C SER A 451 -8.03 -0.14 -19.38
N PRO A 452 -9.36 -0.26 -19.23
CA PRO A 452 -10.17 0.76 -18.59
C PRO A 452 -9.74 1.02 -17.14
N ILE A 453 -9.73 2.27 -16.72
CA ILE A 453 -9.42 2.70 -15.35
C ILE A 453 -10.64 3.34 -14.72
N SER A 454 -11.05 2.82 -13.56
CA SER A 454 -12.09 3.40 -12.73
C SER A 454 -11.50 4.22 -11.60
N VAL A 455 -12.15 5.33 -11.21
CA VAL A 455 -11.84 6.09 -9.99
C VAL A 455 -13.11 6.19 -9.17
N MET A 456 -13.04 5.78 -7.90
CA MET A 456 -14.16 5.81 -6.97
C MET A 456 -14.22 7.17 -6.24
N GLU A 457 -15.42 7.65 -5.90
CA GLU A 457 -15.59 8.83 -5.06
C GLU A 457 -14.95 8.65 -3.67
N THR A 458 -14.98 7.42 -3.15
CA THR A 458 -14.39 7.03 -1.86
C THR A 458 -12.89 6.79 -1.91
N ALA A 459 -12.23 7.01 -3.04
CA ALA A 459 -10.78 6.76 -3.20
C ALA A 459 -9.88 7.56 -2.23
N GLY A 460 -10.41 8.61 -1.60
CA GLY A 460 -9.73 9.41 -0.58
C GLY A 460 -9.78 8.85 0.84
N GLU A 461 -10.63 7.86 1.12
CA GLU A 461 -10.80 7.30 2.46
C GLU A 461 -9.65 6.37 2.88
N GLY A 462 -9.02 5.68 1.92
CA GLY A 462 -7.80 4.91 2.12
C GLY A 462 -7.95 3.64 2.94
N GLY A 463 -6.82 3.12 3.45
CA GLY A 463 -6.77 1.85 4.15
C GLY A 463 -7.48 1.85 5.51
N ALA A 464 -7.63 3.00 6.17
CA ALA A 464 -8.40 3.09 7.41
C ALA A 464 -9.88 2.73 7.19
N TRP A 465 -10.47 3.18 6.07
CA TRP A 465 -11.81 2.75 5.69
C TRP A 465 -11.81 1.28 5.25
N GLY A 466 -10.80 0.84 4.49
CA GLY A 466 -10.66 -0.55 4.08
C GLY A 466 -10.62 -1.52 5.25
N ILE A 467 -9.90 -1.22 6.33
CA ILE A 467 -9.89 -2.08 7.52
C ILE A 467 -11.18 -1.96 8.34
N ALA A 468 -11.87 -0.80 8.32
CA ALA A 468 -13.21 -0.69 8.89
C ALA A 468 -14.21 -1.58 8.14
N LEU A 469 -14.10 -1.65 6.80
CA LEU A 469 -14.93 -2.54 5.97
C LEU A 469 -14.64 -4.02 6.28
N LEU A 470 -13.40 -4.42 6.52
CA LEU A 470 -13.05 -5.79 6.94
C LEU A 470 -13.61 -6.12 8.32
N ALA A 471 -13.56 -5.17 9.26
CA ALA A 471 -14.17 -5.32 10.57
C ALA A 471 -15.71 -5.39 10.48
N GLY A 472 -16.32 -4.57 9.61
CA GLY A 472 -17.75 -4.63 9.30
C GLY A 472 -18.15 -5.95 8.63
N TYR A 473 -17.35 -6.43 7.68
CA TYR A 473 -17.56 -7.75 7.04
C TYR A 473 -17.59 -8.88 8.07
N MET A 474 -16.73 -8.84 9.08
CA MET A 474 -16.71 -9.85 10.14
C MET A 474 -18.00 -9.89 10.96
N VAL A 475 -18.63 -8.74 11.24
CA VAL A 475 -19.78 -8.67 12.18
C VAL A 475 -21.13 -8.43 11.51
N ASN A 476 -21.18 -7.97 10.25
CA ASN A 476 -22.42 -7.60 9.54
C ASN A 476 -22.70 -8.50 8.32
N ASN A 477 -21.97 -9.61 8.15
CA ASN A 477 -22.14 -10.52 7.01
C ASN A 477 -23.10 -11.68 7.33
N ASP A 478 -24.34 -11.36 7.65
CA ASP A 478 -25.38 -12.36 8.01
C ASP A 478 -25.66 -13.35 6.86
N GLU A 479 -25.54 -12.88 5.61
CA GLU A 479 -25.77 -13.71 4.41
C GLU A 479 -24.58 -14.63 4.07
N LYS A 480 -23.48 -14.57 4.82
CA LYS A 480 -22.24 -15.33 4.59
C LYS A 480 -21.69 -15.17 3.16
N LEU A 481 -21.76 -13.97 2.65
CA LEU A 481 -21.20 -13.62 1.35
C LEU A 481 -19.66 -13.77 1.37
N SER A 482 -19.08 -14.06 0.22
CA SER A 482 -17.62 -13.85 0.04
C SER A 482 -17.29 -12.36 0.24
N LEU A 483 -16.04 -12.04 0.61
CA LEU A 483 -15.64 -10.64 0.76
C LEU A 483 -15.91 -9.84 -0.54
N ALA A 484 -15.59 -10.42 -1.70
CA ALA A 484 -15.85 -9.78 -2.99
C ALA A 484 -17.35 -9.50 -3.22
N ASP A 485 -18.23 -10.46 -2.88
CA ASP A 485 -19.68 -10.28 -3.02
C ASP A 485 -20.23 -9.30 -1.97
N TYR A 486 -19.70 -9.28 -0.76
CA TYR A 486 -20.06 -8.30 0.26
C TYR A 486 -19.71 -6.88 -0.18
N LEU A 487 -18.50 -6.68 -0.70
CA LEU A 487 -18.09 -5.39 -1.23
C LEU A 487 -19.00 -4.95 -2.39
N ASP A 488 -19.23 -5.82 -3.37
CA ASP A 488 -20.07 -5.48 -4.55
C ASP A 488 -21.52 -5.16 -4.15
N LYS A 489 -22.11 -5.89 -3.20
CA LYS A 489 -23.55 -5.78 -2.87
C LYS A 489 -23.85 -4.83 -1.72
N CYS A 490 -22.98 -4.76 -0.70
CA CYS A 490 -23.26 -4.05 0.54
C CYS A 490 -22.48 -2.73 0.64
N VAL A 491 -21.32 -2.60 -0.03
CA VAL A 491 -20.47 -1.40 0.07
C VAL A 491 -20.56 -0.56 -1.19
N PHE A 492 -20.32 -1.17 -2.35
CA PHE A 492 -20.22 -0.47 -3.63
C PHE A 492 -21.46 -0.65 -4.52
N ALA A 493 -22.59 -1.09 -3.97
CA ALA A 493 -23.82 -1.27 -4.72
C ALA A 493 -24.23 0.05 -5.43
N GLY A 494 -24.26 0.01 -6.77
CA GLY A 494 -24.60 1.18 -7.58
C GLY A 494 -23.51 2.24 -7.77
N ASN A 495 -22.37 2.11 -7.10
CA ASN A 495 -21.20 3.00 -7.26
C ASN A 495 -20.04 2.26 -7.94
N LYS A 496 -20.00 2.32 -9.27
CA LYS A 496 -18.90 1.73 -10.06
C LYS A 496 -17.73 2.70 -10.29
N GLY A 497 -17.84 3.91 -9.77
CA GLY A 497 -16.93 5.00 -10.07
C GLY A 497 -17.09 5.54 -11.49
N VAL A 498 -16.23 6.48 -11.85
CA VAL A 498 -16.11 6.99 -13.23
C VAL A 498 -15.05 6.14 -13.94
N GLU A 499 -15.44 5.46 -15.01
CA GLU A 499 -14.55 4.63 -15.83
C GLU A 499 -14.15 5.35 -17.12
N ILE A 500 -12.88 5.26 -17.48
CA ILE A 500 -12.33 5.76 -18.75
C ILE A 500 -11.56 4.64 -19.43
N ALA A 501 -12.01 4.26 -20.63
CA ALA A 501 -11.28 3.35 -21.51
C ALA A 501 -10.28 4.12 -22.39
N PRO A 502 -9.12 3.54 -22.73
CA PRO A 502 -8.17 4.16 -23.65
C PRO A 502 -8.70 4.12 -25.08
N THR A 503 -8.28 5.07 -25.91
CA THR A 503 -8.43 5.00 -27.37
C THR A 503 -7.26 4.25 -27.99
N ALA A 504 -7.45 3.69 -29.18
CA ALA A 504 -6.38 3.01 -29.91
C ALA A 504 -5.19 3.96 -30.22
N GLU A 505 -5.46 5.24 -30.46
CA GLU A 505 -4.44 6.26 -30.69
C GLU A 505 -3.62 6.52 -29.42
N GLU A 506 -4.26 6.64 -28.24
CA GLU A 506 -3.57 6.85 -26.97
C GLU A 506 -2.67 5.66 -26.61
N VAL A 507 -3.15 4.42 -26.85
CA VAL A 507 -2.35 3.20 -26.61
C VAL A 507 -1.15 3.15 -27.56
N ALA A 508 -1.34 3.36 -28.87
CA ALA A 508 -0.25 3.35 -29.84
C ALA A 508 0.78 4.46 -29.57
N GLY A 509 0.31 5.64 -29.15
CA GLY A 509 1.18 6.76 -28.76
C GLY A 509 2.01 6.42 -27.52
N PHE A 510 1.38 5.82 -26.49
CA PHE A 510 2.10 5.37 -25.30
C PHE A 510 3.11 4.26 -25.63
N ASP A 511 2.76 3.31 -26.48
CA ASP A 511 3.68 2.25 -26.91
C ASP A 511 4.89 2.83 -27.67
N THR A 512 4.69 3.85 -28.51
CA THR A 512 5.79 4.58 -29.17
C THR A 512 6.69 5.28 -28.15
N TYR A 513 6.09 5.97 -27.18
CA TYR A 513 6.81 6.64 -26.09
C TYR A 513 7.65 5.67 -25.27
N ILE A 514 7.06 4.51 -24.85
CA ILE A 514 7.75 3.58 -23.95
C ILE A 514 8.94 2.88 -24.62
N GLU A 515 8.90 2.67 -25.93
CA GLU A 515 10.05 2.15 -26.66
C GLU A 515 11.21 3.17 -26.69
N GLY A 516 10.93 4.46 -26.91
CA GLY A 516 11.90 5.52 -26.78
C GLY A 516 12.46 5.67 -25.35
N TYR A 517 11.58 5.54 -24.35
CA TYR A 517 11.95 5.57 -22.94
C TYR A 517 12.93 4.42 -22.58
N LYS A 518 12.61 3.19 -22.98
CA LYS A 518 13.47 2.02 -22.76
C LYS A 518 14.83 2.17 -23.45
N ALA A 519 14.83 2.60 -24.71
CA ALA A 519 16.05 2.82 -25.47
C ALA A 519 16.98 3.88 -24.82
N GLY A 520 16.40 4.89 -24.20
CA GLY A 520 17.13 5.96 -23.52
C GLY A 520 17.56 5.67 -22.08
N LEU A 521 17.22 4.54 -21.48
CA LEU A 521 17.64 4.20 -20.10
C LEU A 521 19.17 4.19 -19.91
N ALA A 522 19.93 3.92 -20.97
CA ALA A 522 21.39 4.01 -20.94
C ALA A 522 21.89 5.45 -20.65
N ILE A 523 21.11 6.48 -20.99
CA ILE A 523 21.41 7.88 -20.68
C ILE A 523 21.30 8.09 -19.17
N GLU A 524 20.24 7.60 -18.55
CA GLU A 524 20.02 7.66 -17.10
C GLU A 524 21.12 6.91 -16.34
N GLN A 525 21.49 5.71 -16.78
CA GLN A 525 22.61 4.94 -16.22
C GLN A 525 23.93 5.73 -16.30
N SER A 526 24.20 6.36 -17.44
CA SER A 526 25.40 7.21 -17.62
C SER A 526 25.36 8.45 -16.73
N ALA A 527 24.20 9.09 -16.58
CA ALA A 527 24.03 10.26 -15.73
C ALA A 527 24.25 9.93 -14.25
N VAL A 528 23.76 8.77 -13.79
CA VAL A 528 24.00 8.27 -12.43
C VAL A 528 25.47 7.95 -12.22
N ALA A 529 26.10 7.22 -13.15
CA ALA A 529 27.51 6.83 -13.06
C ALA A 529 28.47 8.04 -13.00
N ASN A 530 28.08 9.19 -13.57
CA ASN A 530 28.86 10.44 -13.61
C ASN A 530 28.36 11.49 -12.61
N LYS A 531 27.55 11.10 -11.62
CA LYS A 531 27.10 12.00 -10.55
C LYS A 531 28.29 12.36 -9.66
N LYS A 532 28.55 13.68 -9.51
CA LYS A 532 29.57 14.20 -8.60
C LYS A 532 29.02 14.31 -7.19
#